data_e0204eb7720098564a9ac8b8e923a973
#
_entry.id   e0204eb7720098564a9ac8b8e923a973
#
_cell.length_a   1.000
_cell.length_b   1.000
_cell.length_c   1.000
_cell.angle_alpha   90.00
_cell.angle_beta   90.00
_cell.angle_gamma   90.00
#
_symmetry.space_group_name_H-M   'P 1'
#
loop_
_entity.id
_entity.type
_entity.pdbx_description
1 polymer ?
#
loop_
_entity_poly.entity_id
_entity_poly.type
_entity_poly.pdbx_seq_one_letter_code
_entity_poly.pdbx_strand_id
1 'polypeptide(L)'
;MDIFRKKMFEKIYTEEDLFPREITHYEKRDYGVLFYNEENKDSYDSNHAVIHRKKIADLDFVIKDIIDFYTHKNITPIIYQSISDDGFFEEIKTKLNSFGFETWEEEQKFMVLSGKNIINANSQITIKKLEQWKDEYGTEIFEKSGEPWGIDVVKKSLQNKNTLFFVAFYNENPVGMTYAHVTNEVCRVDYLLVSSSYRKMGIGRTLINAFVEYCKENKISTCYLWPDGESAEKIYIEAGF
;
A
#
# COMPACT_ATOMS: atom_id res chain seq x y z
N MET A 1 -3.89 -19.82 -17.04
CA MET A 1 -2.89 -19.02 -16.26
C MET A 1 -1.86 -20.01 -15.73
N ASP A 2 -0.56 -19.70 -15.93
CA ASP A 2 0.55 -20.52 -15.46
C ASP A 2 0.53 -20.64 -13.92
N ILE A 3 0.89 -21.80 -13.36
CA ILE A 3 0.89 -22.08 -11.91
C ILE A 3 1.75 -21.07 -11.15
N PHE A 4 2.85 -20.61 -11.75
CA PHE A 4 3.71 -19.61 -11.14
C PHE A 4 3.01 -18.25 -11.00
N ARG A 5 2.33 -17.79 -12.03
CA ARG A 5 1.54 -16.55 -12.00
C ARG A 5 0.41 -16.63 -10.97
N LYS A 6 -0.27 -17.78 -10.89
CA LYS A 6 -1.34 -17.97 -9.91
C LYS A 6 -0.83 -17.80 -8.48
N LYS A 7 0.29 -18.43 -8.13
CA LYS A 7 0.92 -18.30 -6.80
C LYS A 7 1.37 -16.87 -6.50
N MET A 8 1.85 -16.17 -7.51
CA MET A 8 2.26 -14.76 -7.36
C MET A 8 1.04 -13.88 -7.04
N PHE A 9 -0.07 -14.03 -7.78
CA PHE A 9 -1.29 -13.30 -7.49
C PHE A 9 -1.86 -13.63 -6.11
N GLU A 10 -1.85 -14.90 -5.70
CA GLU A 10 -2.28 -15.30 -4.36
C GLU A 10 -1.47 -14.60 -3.26
N LYS A 11 -0.17 -14.41 -3.45
CA LYS A 11 0.68 -13.66 -2.51
C LYS A 11 0.31 -12.18 -2.47
N ILE A 12 0.12 -11.55 -3.64
CA ILE A 12 -0.28 -10.13 -3.74
C ILE A 12 -1.64 -9.93 -3.06
N TYR A 13 -2.63 -10.74 -3.38
CA TYR A 13 -3.97 -10.63 -2.80
C TYR A 13 -3.97 -10.81 -1.28
N THR A 14 -3.19 -11.78 -0.79
CA THR A 14 -3.04 -11.98 0.66
C THR A 14 -2.37 -10.80 1.34
N GLU A 15 -1.36 -10.20 0.69
CA GLU A 15 -0.67 -9.04 1.24
C GLU A 15 -1.60 -7.82 1.26
N GLU A 16 -2.36 -7.56 0.19
CA GLU A 16 -3.31 -6.45 0.13
C GLU A 16 -4.44 -6.58 1.16
N ASP A 17 -5.04 -7.75 1.29
CA ASP A 17 -6.08 -8.00 2.30
C ASP A 17 -5.58 -7.79 3.74
N LEU A 18 -4.28 -7.95 3.97
CA LEU A 18 -3.68 -7.88 5.31
C LEU A 18 -2.80 -6.66 5.54
N PHE A 19 -2.48 -5.89 4.49
CA PHE A 19 -1.59 -4.75 4.56
C PHE A 19 -2.00 -3.72 5.63
N PRO A 20 -3.29 -3.40 5.86
CA PRO A 20 -3.66 -2.42 6.88
C PRO A 20 -3.18 -2.78 8.30
N ARG A 21 -2.89 -4.04 8.61
CA ARG A 21 -2.30 -4.46 9.90
C ARG A 21 -0.95 -3.79 10.21
N GLU A 22 -0.24 -3.35 9.17
CA GLU A 22 1.08 -2.72 9.31
C GLU A 22 0.99 -1.27 9.75
N ILE A 23 -0.19 -0.64 9.58
CA ILE A 23 -0.40 0.80 9.81
C ILE A 23 -1.54 1.10 10.79
N THR A 24 -2.37 0.12 11.15
CA THR A 24 -3.53 0.32 12.02
C THR A 24 -3.74 -0.84 12.99
N HIS A 25 -4.72 -0.70 13.89
CA HIS A 25 -5.14 -1.80 14.77
C HIS A 25 -6.03 -2.78 14.03
N TYR A 26 -6.08 -4.03 14.47
CA TYR A 26 -6.95 -5.02 13.87
C TYR A 26 -7.45 -6.07 14.86
N GLU A 27 -8.63 -6.62 14.59
CA GLU A 27 -9.18 -7.80 15.24
C GLU A 27 -9.50 -8.88 14.22
N LYS A 28 -9.12 -10.13 14.52
CA LYS A 28 -9.44 -11.28 13.68
C LYS A 28 -10.82 -11.82 14.00
N ARG A 29 -11.54 -12.23 12.96
CA ARG A 29 -12.79 -12.98 13.02
C ARG A 29 -12.66 -14.24 12.18
N ASP A 30 -13.52 -15.22 12.41
CA ASP A 30 -13.53 -16.45 11.59
C ASP A 30 -13.79 -16.14 10.11
N TYR A 31 -14.59 -15.12 9.83
CA TYR A 31 -14.95 -14.68 8.50
C TYR A 31 -13.98 -13.66 7.86
N GLY A 32 -13.05 -13.10 8.61
CA GLY A 32 -12.15 -12.06 8.07
C GLY A 32 -11.35 -11.28 9.11
N VAL A 33 -11.09 -10.01 8.82
CA VAL A 33 -10.31 -9.10 9.67
C VAL A 33 -11.02 -7.75 9.76
N LEU A 34 -11.07 -7.16 10.95
CA LEU A 34 -11.60 -5.82 11.20
C LEU A 34 -10.44 -4.88 11.52
N PHE A 35 -10.18 -3.92 10.64
CA PHE A 35 -9.16 -2.89 10.83
C PHE A 35 -9.78 -1.63 11.40
N TYR A 36 -9.10 -0.97 12.35
CA TYR A 36 -9.64 0.24 12.96
C TYR A 36 -8.55 1.19 13.47
N ASN A 37 -8.85 2.49 13.37
CA ASN A 37 -8.02 3.57 13.88
C ASN A 37 -8.92 4.65 14.46
N GLU A 38 -9.06 4.68 15.79
CA GLU A 38 -9.92 5.62 16.50
C GLU A 38 -9.39 7.07 16.48
N GLU A 39 -8.12 7.26 16.12
CA GLU A 39 -7.50 8.58 15.94
C GLU A 39 -7.77 9.17 14.55
N ASN A 40 -8.12 8.32 13.56
CA ASN A 40 -8.40 8.72 12.18
C ASN A 40 -9.67 8.02 11.67
N LYS A 41 -10.81 8.36 12.26
CA LYS A 41 -12.09 7.65 12.07
C LYS A 41 -12.67 7.77 10.67
N ASP A 42 -12.32 8.82 9.93
CA ASP A 42 -12.85 9.09 8.59
C ASP A 42 -12.03 8.42 7.48
N SER A 43 -10.91 7.78 7.81
CA SER A 43 -10.08 7.07 6.84
C SER A 43 -10.63 5.68 6.54
N TYR A 44 -11.07 5.44 5.31
CA TYR A 44 -11.51 4.14 4.83
C TYR A 44 -10.39 3.10 4.83
N ASP A 45 -9.17 3.51 4.45
CA ASP A 45 -8.00 2.63 4.44
C ASP A 45 -7.62 2.11 5.82
N SER A 46 -7.91 2.91 6.87
CA SER A 46 -7.61 2.55 8.24
C SER A 46 -8.78 1.87 8.96
N ASN A 47 -10.00 1.96 8.42
CA ASN A 47 -11.24 1.56 9.10
C ASN A 47 -12.15 0.77 8.16
N HIS A 48 -11.87 -0.50 7.97
CA HIS A 48 -12.74 -1.39 7.19
C HIS A 48 -12.62 -2.84 7.64
N ALA A 49 -13.65 -3.61 7.37
CA ALA A 49 -13.64 -5.05 7.49
C ALA A 49 -13.26 -5.68 6.14
N VAL A 50 -12.33 -6.63 6.14
CA VAL A 50 -12.12 -7.52 4.98
C VAL A 50 -12.82 -8.83 5.26
N ILE A 51 -13.74 -9.24 4.40
CA ILE A 51 -14.48 -10.50 4.54
C ILE A 51 -14.14 -11.48 3.41
N HIS A 52 -14.10 -12.77 3.75
CA HIS A 52 -13.78 -13.84 2.80
C HIS A 52 -15.00 -14.69 2.54
N ARG A 53 -15.47 -14.76 1.30
CA ARG A 53 -16.66 -15.51 0.86
C ARG A 53 -16.73 -16.91 1.43
N LYS A 54 -15.64 -17.67 1.34
CA LYS A 54 -15.58 -19.09 1.76
C LYS A 54 -15.65 -19.32 3.27
N LYS A 55 -15.50 -18.26 4.05
CA LYS A 55 -15.48 -18.31 5.52
C LYS A 55 -16.81 -17.87 6.14
N ILE A 56 -17.75 -17.41 5.34
CA ILE A 56 -19.05 -16.91 5.79
C ILE A 56 -20.05 -18.06 5.83
N ALA A 57 -20.44 -18.46 7.04
CA ALA A 57 -21.50 -19.45 7.26
C ALA A 57 -22.87 -18.77 7.39
N ASP A 58 -22.94 -17.61 8.02
CA ASP A 58 -24.14 -16.79 8.21
C ASP A 58 -23.81 -15.32 7.91
N LEU A 59 -24.30 -14.84 6.77
CA LEU A 59 -24.05 -13.48 6.30
C LEU A 59 -24.72 -12.42 7.17
N ASP A 60 -25.91 -12.71 7.72
CA ASP A 60 -26.63 -11.77 8.59
C ASP A 60 -25.88 -11.54 9.89
N PHE A 61 -25.33 -12.62 10.45
CA PHE A 61 -24.48 -12.53 11.63
C PHE A 61 -23.23 -11.69 11.35
N VAL A 62 -22.53 -11.96 10.24
CA VAL A 62 -21.30 -11.25 9.85
C VAL A 62 -21.56 -9.75 9.70
N ILE A 63 -22.61 -9.36 8.97
CA ILE A 63 -22.92 -7.94 8.77
C ILE A 63 -23.26 -7.26 10.08
N LYS A 64 -24.03 -7.89 10.96
CA LYS A 64 -24.37 -7.34 12.28
C LYS A 64 -23.15 -7.18 13.17
N ASP A 65 -22.27 -8.19 13.26
CA ASP A 65 -21.03 -8.11 14.03
C ASP A 65 -20.15 -6.93 13.57
N ILE A 66 -20.04 -6.74 12.25
CA ILE A 66 -19.29 -5.61 11.68
C ILE A 66 -19.93 -4.27 12.04
N ILE A 67 -21.25 -4.13 11.87
CA ILE A 67 -21.96 -2.90 12.23
C ILE A 67 -21.77 -2.59 13.72
N ASP A 68 -21.99 -3.56 14.59
CA ASP A 68 -21.87 -3.41 16.03
C ASP A 68 -20.44 -3.01 16.42
N PHE A 69 -19.44 -3.68 15.86
CA PHE A 69 -18.03 -3.40 16.14
C PHE A 69 -17.65 -1.94 15.85
N TYR A 70 -17.96 -1.45 14.64
CA TYR A 70 -17.60 -0.08 14.25
C TYR A 70 -18.46 0.97 14.90
N THR A 71 -19.74 0.72 15.09
CA THR A 71 -20.66 1.65 15.79
C THR A 71 -20.22 1.89 17.24
N HIS A 72 -19.78 0.85 17.96
CA HIS A 72 -19.26 1.02 19.33
C HIS A 72 -18.02 1.89 19.41
N LYS A 73 -17.26 2.00 18.31
CA LYS A 73 -16.06 2.85 18.21
C LYS A 73 -16.38 4.25 17.63
N ASN A 74 -17.63 4.54 17.29
CA ASN A 74 -18.06 5.72 16.53
C ASN A 74 -17.32 5.85 15.20
N ILE A 75 -17.17 4.75 14.49
CA ILE A 75 -16.60 4.65 13.14
C ILE A 75 -17.72 4.19 12.19
N THR A 76 -17.77 4.74 10.98
CA THR A 76 -18.70 4.29 9.94
C THR A 76 -18.32 2.88 9.48
N PRO A 77 -19.23 1.90 9.54
CA PRO A 77 -18.94 0.56 9.06
C PRO A 77 -18.66 0.53 7.56
N ILE A 78 -17.52 0.00 7.19
CA ILE A 78 -17.11 -0.21 5.78
C ILE A 78 -16.69 -1.67 5.64
N ILE A 79 -17.08 -2.29 4.53
CA ILE A 79 -16.79 -3.68 4.25
C ILE A 79 -16.10 -3.77 2.88
N TYR A 80 -14.96 -4.43 2.83
CA TYR A 80 -14.29 -4.83 1.60
C TYR A 80 -14.42 -6.34 1.42
N GLN A 81 -14.71 -6.77 0.22
CA GLN A 81 -14.51 -8.18 -0.13
C GLN A 81 -13.01 -8.43 -0.24
N SER A 82 -12.57 -9.65 0.07
CA SER A 82 -11.20 -10.04 -0.27
C SER A 82 -10.97 -9.87 -1.77
N ILE A 83 -9.81 -9.36 -2.15
CA ILE A 83 -9.44 -9.18 -3.57
C ILE A 83 -9.50 -10.51 -4.34
N SER A 84 -9.33 -11.64 -3.65
CA SER A 84 -9.46 -12.98 -4.24
C SER A 84 -10.89 -13.42 -4.52
N ASP A 85 -11.89 -12.73 -3.98
CA ASP A 85 -13.31 -13.09 -4.03
C ASP A 85 -14.10 -12.22 -5.02
N ASP A 86 -13.53 -11.99 -6.20
CA ASP A 86 -14.11 -11.18 -7.28
C ASP A 86 -15.59 -11.53 -7.54
N GLY A 87 -16.43 -10.50 -7.69
CA GLY A 87 -17.88 -10.64 -7.90
C GLY A 87 -18.68 -11.00 -6.65
N PHE A 88 -18.07 -11.21 -5.49
CA PHE A 88 -18.80 -11.61 -4.29
C PHE A 88 -19.81 -10.57 -3.82
N PHE A 89 -19.45 -9.30 -3.84
CA PHE A 89 -20.38 -8.24 -3.41
C PHE A 89 -21.57 -8.09 -4.36
N GLU A 90 -21.41 -8.34 -5.64
CA GLU A 90 -22.56 -8.35 -6.56
C GLU A 90 -23.56 -9.47 -6.23
N GLU A 91 -23.07 -10.65 -5.80
CA GLU A 91 -23.93 -11.76 -5.37
C GLU A 91 -24.73 -11.42 -4.10
N ILE A 92 -24.15 -10.69 -3.16
CA ILE A 92 -24.77 -10.34 -1.86
C ILE A 92 -25.31 -8.92 -1.78
N LYS A 93 -25.30 -8.16 -2.88
CA LYS A 93 -25.69 -6.74 -2.95
C LYS A 93 -27.05 -6.45 -2.34
N THR A 94 -28.07 -7.26 -2.70
CA THR A 94 -29.43 -7.13 -2.14
C THR A 94 -29.41 -7.25 -0.61
N LYS A 95 -28.59 -8.14 -0.08
CA LYS A 95 -28.46 -8.33 1.36
C LYS A 95 -27.74 -7.12 1.99
N LEU A 96 -26.63 -6.67 1.44
CA LEU A 96 -25.91 -5.49 1.92
C LEU A 96 -26.84 -4.26 1.94
N ASN A 97 -27.58 -4.03 0.87
CA ASN A 97 -28.55 -2.94 0.80
C ASN A 97 -29.64 -3.05 1.88
N SER A 98 -30.08 -4.25 2.24
CA SER A 98 -31.09 -4.43 3.30
C SER A 98 -30.58 -4.05 4.70
N PHE A 99 -29.26 -3.97 4.89
CA PHE A 99 -28.60 -3.47 6.10
C PHE A 99 -28.15 -1.98 5.99
N GLY A 100 -28.51 -1.31 4.88
CA GLY A 100 -28.18 0.10 4.68
C GLY A 100 -26.82 0.38 4.04
N PHE A 101 -26.11 -0.64 3.56
CA PHE A 101 -24.88 -0.43 2.81
C PHE A 101 -25.17 -0.07 1.35
N GLU A 102 -24.41 0.87 0.82
CA GLU A 102 -24.28 1.11 -0.61
C GLU A 102 -23.03 0.38 -1.11
N THR A 103 -23.10 -0.18 -2.32
CA THR A 103 -21.98 -0.88 -2.94
C THR A 103 -21.47 -0.13 -4.16
N TRP A 104 -20.15 -0.03 -4.30
CA TRP A 104 -19.48 0.46 -5.50
C TRP A 104 -18.29 -0.42 -5.83
N GLU A 105 -17.80 -0.32 -7.04
CA GLU A 105 -16.62 -1.03 -7.52
C GLU A 105 -15.53 -0.05 -7.89
N GLU A 106 -14.31 -0.38 -7.58
CA GLU A 106 -13.11 0.33 -8.01
C GLU A 106 -12.16 -0.66 -8.68
N GLU A 107 -11.68 -0.30 -9.87
CA GLU A 107 -10.62 -1.05 -10.52
C GLU A 107 -9.27 -0.64 -9.94
N GLN A 108 -8.53 -1.63 -9.38
CA GLN A 108 -7.16 -1.44 -8.90
C GLN A 108 -6.17 -2.07 -9.87
N LYS A 109 -5.23 -1.25 -10.36
CA LYS A 109 -4.16 -1.72 -11.24
C LYS A 109 -2.93 -2.07 -10.43
N PHE A 110 -2.57 -3.35 -10.42
CA PHE A 110 -1.29 -3.78 -9.88
C PHE A 110 -0.24 -3.89 -10.98
N MET A 111 0.94 -3.36 -10.71
CA MET A 111 2.12 -3.56 -11.54
C MET A 111 3.11 -4.43 -10.79
N VAL A 112 3.64 -5.45 -11.46
CA VAL A 112 4.54 -6.44 -10.85
C VAL A 112 5.88 -6.41 -11.55
N LEU A 113 6.95 -6.34 -10.77
CA LEU A 113 8.32 -6.41 -11.29
C LEU A 113 8.57 -7.76 -11.97
N SER A 114 8.63 -7.76 -13.28
CA SER A 114 8.78 -8.98 -14.10
C SER A 114 9.76 -8.80 -15.25
N GLY A 115 10.12 -7.57 -15.57
CA GLY A 115 10.93 -7.22 -16.72
C GLY A 115 12.39 -6.91 -16.40
N LYS A 116 13.13 -6.56 -17.45
CA LYS A 116 14.45 -5.98 -17.29
C LYS A 116 14.28 -4.50 -16.96
N ASN A 117 15.00 -4.06 -15.94
CA ASN A 117 15.12 -2.65 -15.63
C ASN A 117 15.84 -1.92 -16.76
N ILE A 118 15.18 -0.95 -17.36
CA ILE A 118 15.72 -0.09 -18.45
C ILE A 118 15.99 1.34 -17.96
N ILE A 119 15.80 1.59 -16.66
CA ILE A 119 16.04 2.91 -16.08
C ILE A 119 17.53 3.22 -16.04
N ASN A 120 17.88 4.37 -16.60
CA ASN A 120 19.14 5.02 -16.32
C ASN A 120 19.00 5.84 -15.04
N ALA A 121 19.58 5.37 -13.95
CA ALA A 121 19.65 6.11 -12.70
C ALA A 121 20.44 7.40 -12.90
N ASN A 122 20.01 8.51 -12.31
CA ASN A 122 20.77 9.75 -12.36
C ASN A 122 21.99 9.66 -11.42
N SER A 123 23.20 9.67 -11.95
CA SER A 123 24.45 9.53 -11.20
C SER A 123 24.73 10.69 -10.24
N GLN A 124 24.03 11.81 -10.35
CA GLN A 124 24.13 12.93 -9.43
C GLN A 124 23.28 12.74 -8.16
N ILE A 125 22.43 11.72 -8.15
CA ILE A 125 21.54 11.42 -7.02
C ILE A 125 22.15 10.30 -6.19
N THR A 126 22.36 10.57 -4.92
CA THR A 126 22.78 9.55 -3.94
C THR A 126 21.56 9.00 -3.23
N ILE A 127 21.42 7.67 -3.20
CA ILE A 127 20.35 6.99 -2.44
C ILE A 127 20.93 6.47 -1.14
N LYS A 128 20.23 6.75 -0.04
CA LYS A 128 20.57 6.19 1.28
C LYS A 128 19.37 5.48 1.87
N LYS A 129 19.61 4.33 2.48
CA LYS A 129 18.61 3.67 3.33
C LYS A 129 18.39 4.54 4.57
N LEU A 130 17.14 4.78 4.90
CA LEU A 130 16.76 5.55 6.08
C LEU A 130 16.59 4.61 7.27
N GLU A 131 17.30 4.90 8.35
CA GLU A 131 17.18 4.18 9.63
C GLU A 131 16.52 5.03 10.72
N GLN A 132 16.63 6.35 10.60
CA GLN A 132 16.11 7.30 11.58
C GLN A 132 15.54 8.54 10.88
N TRP A 133 14.42 9.04 11.41
CA TRP A 133 13.83 10.28 10.93
C TRP A 133 14.71 11.49 11.26
N LYS A 134 14.75 12.43 10.34
CA LYS A 134 15.29 13.78 10.56
C LYS A 134 14.26 14.81 10.12
N ASP A 135 14.11 15.89 10.88
CA ASP A 135 13.09 16.91 10.60
C ASP A 135 13.30 17.60 9.25
N GLU A 136 14.54 17.68 8.77
CA GLU A 136 14.86 18.20 7.43
C GLU A 136 14.11 17.44 6.31
N TYR A 137 13.81 16.15 6.48
CA TYR A 137 13.05 15.38 5.48
C TYR A 137 11.60 15.86 5.40
N GLY A 138 11.00 16.21 6.55
CA GLY A 138 9.66 16.80 6.60
C GLY A 138 9.61 18.08 5.77
N THR A 139 10.49 19.02 6.07
CA THR A 139 10.52 20.33 5.39
C THR A 139 10.89 20.21 3.92
N GLU A 140 11.99 19.52 3.60
CA GLU A 140 12.55 19.52 2.24
C GLU A 140 11.77 18.66 1.26
N ILE A 141 11.13 17.58 1.72
CA ILE A 141 10.42 16.64 0.85
C ILE A 141 8.91 16.85 0.93
N PHE A 142 8.33 16.81 2.12
CA PHE A 142 6.87 16.75 2.31
C PHE A 142 6.22 18.14 2.23
N GLU A 143 6.68 19.13 3.02
CA GLU A 143 6.08 20.46 3.01
C GLU A 143 6.24 21.13 1.64
N LYS A 144 7.44 21.05 1.04
CA LYS A 144 7.70 21.58 -0.30
C LYS A 144 6.95 20.87 -1.42
N SER A 145 6.44 19.69 -1.17
CA SER A 145 5.58 18.94 -2.11
C SER A 145 4.09 19.17 -1.91
N GLY A 146 3.73 19.86 -0.82
CA GLY A 146 2.33 20.10 -0.47
C GLY A 146 1.66 18.89 0.21
N GLU A 147 2.44 17.95 0.74
CA GLU A 147 1.97 16.73 1.38
C GLU A 147 2.41 16.60 2.86
N PRO A 148 2.22 17.64 3.69
CA PRO A 148 2.70 17.62 5.09
C PRO A 148 2.06 16.48 5.92
N TRP A 149 0.89 16.00 5.55
CA TRP A 149 0.20 14.87 6.18
C TRP A 149 1.01 13.57 6.12
N GLY A 150 1.84 13.39 5.09
CA GLY A 150 2.68 12.21 4.91
C GLY A 150 3.78 12.07 5.96
N ILE A 151 4.14 13.16 6.66
CA ILE A 151 5.20 13.16 7.69
C ILE A 151 4.87 12.18 8.81
N ASP A 152 3.66 12.24 9.36
CA ASP A 152 3.24 11.37 10.47
C ASP A 152 3.08 9.92 10.01
N VAL A 153 2.59 9.71 8.80
CA VAL A 153 2.50 8.37 8.19
C VAL A 153 3.89 7.74 8.10
N VAL A 154 4.88 8.46 7.59
CA VAL A 154 6.26 7.95 7.46
C VAL A 154 6.90 7.72 8.83
N LYS A 155 6.76 8.65 9.78
CA LYS A 155 7.27 8.48 11.14
C LYS A 155 6.71 7.23 11.82
N LYS A 156 5.42 6.96 11.64
CA LYS A 156 4.75 5.76 12.16
C LYS A 156 5.25 4.50 11.46
N SER A 157 5.35 4.53 10.15
CA SER A 157 5.82 3.40 9.34
C SER A 157 7.29 3.05 9.59
N LEU A 158 8.14 4.01 9.95
CA LEU A 158 9.54 3.77 10.34
C LEU A 158 9.69 2.92 11.60
N GLN A 159 8.65 2.84 12.45
CA GLN A 159 8.65 1.98 13.63
C GLN A 159 8.39 0.52 13.29
N ASN A 160 7.90 0.25 12.08
CA ASN A 160 7.63 -1.11 11.61
C ASN A 160 8.89 -1.73 11.00
N LYS A 161 9.34 -2.84 11.57
CA LYS A 161 10.52 -3.60 11.12
C LYS A 161 10.44 -4.12 9.68
N ASN A 162 9.23 -4.23 9.15
CA ASN A 162 8.98 -4.70 7.79
C ASN A 162 9.03 -3.56 6.76
N THR A 163 9.25 -2.31 7.19
CA THR A 163 9.29 -1.19 6.27
C THR A 163 10.72 -0.82 5.90
N LEU A 164 10.97 -0.73 4.60
CA LEU A 164 12.24 -0.33 4.01
C LEU A 164 12.08 1.06 3.39
N PHE A 165 12.93 1.99 3.81
CA PHE A 165 12.92 3.36 3.31
C PHE A 165 14.19 3.71 2.54
N PHE A 166 14.02 4.47 1.44
CA PHE A 166 15.12 5.11 0.73
C PHE A 166 14.88 6.61 0.62
N VAL A 167 15.93 7.38 0.84
CA VAL A 167 15.96 8.84 0.66
C VAL A 167 16.96 9.17 -0.44
N ALA A 168 16.53 10.01 -1.38
CA ALA A 168 17.36 10.56 -2.43
C ALA A 168 17.96 11.90 -2.01
N PHE A 169 19.25 12.07 -2.27
CA PHE A 169 19.98 13.28 -2.01
C PHE A 169 20.57 13.87 -3.31
N TYR A 170 20.45 15.18 -3.48
CA TYR A 170 21.09 15.95 -4.52
C TYR A 170 21.90 17.06 -3.85
N ASN A 171 23.22 17.10 -4.07
CA ASN A 171 24.13 18.03 -3.39
C ASN A 171 23.91 18.04 -1.86
N GLU A 172 23.83 16.86 -1.26
CA GLU A 172 23.58 16.62 0.17
C GLU A 172 22.18 17.00 0.70
N ASN A 173 21.35 17.68 -0.09
CA ASN A 173 19.97 18.00 0.29
C ASN A 173 19.06 16.80 0.04
N PRO A 174 18.14 16.44 0.97
CA PRO A 174 17.14 15.43 0.74
C PRO A 174 16.08 15.96 -0.23
N VAL A 175 15.85 15.24 -1.33
CA VAL A 175 15.03 15.72 -2.45
C VAL A 175 13.89 14.76 -2.84
N GLY A 176 13.83 13.60 -2.23
CA GLY A 176 12.77 12.62 -2.45
C GLY A 176 12.89 11.43 -1.53
N MET A 177 11.81 10.71 -1.38
CA MET A 177 11.71 9.54 -0.52
C MET A 177 10.81 8.49 -1.16
N THR A 178 11.08 7.24 -0.86
CA THR A 178 10.20 6.12 -1.18
C THR A 178 10.29 5.08 -0.07
N TYR A 179 9.21 4.33 0.16
CA TYR A 179 9.25 3.19 1.05
C TYR A 179 8.43 2.01 0.52
N ALA A 180 8.74 0.86 1.05
CA ALA A 180 8.04 -0.38 0.76
C ALA A 180 7.88 -1.20 2.04
N HIS A 181 6.81 -1.99 2.09
CA HIS A 181 6.64 -3.05 3.08
C HIS A 181 7.24 -4.33 2.52
N VAL A 182 8.17 -4.92 3.28
CA VAL A 182 8.92 -6.09 2.85
C VAL A 182 8.64 -7.22 3.83
N THR A 183 7.93 -8.23 3.35
CA THR A 183 7.76 -9.51 4.03
C THR A 183 8.71 -10.55 3.43
N ASN A 184 8.67 -11.81 3.89
CA ASN A 184 9.67 -12.83 3.51
C ASN A 184 9.91 -12.96 1.99
N GLU A 185 8.88 -12.78 1.16
CA GLU A 185 8.97 -12.99 -0.28
C GLU A 185 8.29 -11.90 -1.11
N VAL A 186 7.70 -10.91 -0.44
CA VAL A 186 6.90 -9.86 -1.06
C VAL A 186 7.45 -8.50 -0.69
N CYS A 187 7.61 -7.63 -1.68
CA CYS A 187 7.93 -6.22 -1.52
C CYS A 187 6.80 -5.41 -2.14
N ARG A 188 6.00 -4.77 -1.31
CA ARG A 188 4.95 -3.84 -1.69
C ARG A 188 5.51 -2.42 -1.64
N VAL A 189 5.78 -1.83 -2.79
CA VAL A 189 6.20 -0.43 -2.85
C VAL A 189 4.96 0.44 -2.66
N ASP A 190 4.96 1.24 -1.60
CA ASP A 190 3.77 1.96 -1.15
C ASP A 190 3.80 3.45 -1.45
N TYR A 191 4.96 4.07 -1.36
CA TYR A 191 5.06 5.52 -1.44
C TYR A 191 6.25 5.99 -2.25
N LEU A 192 6.06 7.00 -3.08
CA LEU A 192 7.11 7.66 -3.84
C LEU A 192 6.84 9.17 -3.91
N LEU A 193 7.64 9.96 -3.24
CA LEU A 193 7.52 11.42 -3.25
C LEU A 193 8.83 12.08 -3.67
N VAL A 194 8.74 13.05 -4.56
CA VAL A 194 9.85 13.90 -4.97
C VAL A 194 9.48 15.35 -4.73
N SER A 195 10.33 16.07 -4.00
CA SER A 195 10.18 17.50 -3.73
C SER A 195 9.90 18.27 -5.03
N SER A 196 8.90 19.13 -5.02
CA SER A 196 8.37 19.79 -6.22
C SER A 196 9.44 20.54 -7.03
N SER A 197 10.40 21.16 -6.34
CA SER A 197 11.52 21.91 -6.94
C SER A 197 12.53 21.03 -7.68
N TYR A 198 12.53 19.71 -7.43
CA TYR A 198 13.50 18.77 -8.00
C TYR A 198 12.83 17.73 -8.93
N ARG A 199 11.55 17.93 -9.29
CA ARG A 199 10.85 17.05 -10.25
C ARG A 199 11.52 17.16 -11.63
N LYS A 200 11.34 16.13 -12.45
CA LYS A 200 11.91 15.97 -13.80
C LYS A 200 13.44 15.80 -13.86
N MET A 201 14.10 15.63 -12.72
CA MET A 201 15.54 15.32 -12.63
C MET A 201 15.84 13.81 -12.57
N GLY A 202 14.85 12.94 -12.80
CA GLY A 202 15.03 11.49 -12.74
C GLY A 202 15.09 10.90 -11.33
N ILE A 203 14.80 11.69 -10.28
CA ILE A 203 14.90 11.26 -8.88
C ILE A 203 13.96 10.10 -8.59
N GLY A 204 12.69 10.17 -9.01
CA GLY A 204 11.72 9.08 -8.82
C GLY A 204 12.20 7.78 -9.46
N ARG A 205 12.76 7.86 -10.68
CA ARG A 205 13.38 6.70 -11.35
C ARG A 205 14.52 6.11 -10.54
N THR A 206 15.41 6.96 -10.01
CA THR A 206 16.56 6.50 -9.22
C THR A 206 16.12 5.85 -7.91
N LEU A 207 15.06 6.39 -7.26
CA LEU A 207 14.47 5.80 -6.06
C LEU A 207 13.85 4.42 -6.33
N ILE A 208 13.05 4.28 -7.38
CA ILE A 208 12.46 2.98 -7.74
C ILE A 208 13.54 1.98 -8.15
N ASN A 209 14.58 2.42 -8.84
CA ASN A 209 15.71 1.54 -9.15
C ASN A 209 16.36 0.96 -7.90
N ALA A 210 16.43 1.73 -6.79
CA ALA A 210 16.97 1.23 -5.54
C ALA A 210 16.16 0.05 -4.98
N PHE A 211 14.81 0.05 -5.10
CA PHE A 211 14.00 -1.11 -4.75
C PHE A 211 14.22 -2.29 -5.69
N VAL A 212 14.31 -2.04 -6.98
CA VAL A 212 14.57 -3.10 -7.96
C VAL A 212 15.89 -3.82 -7.64
N GLU A 213 16.95 -3.07 -7.36
CA GLU A 213 18.25 -3.65 -6.97
C GLU A 213 18.15 -4.37 -5.61
N TYR A 214 17.50 -3.76 -4.62
CA TYR A 214 17.27 -4.41 -3.32
C TYR A 214 16.54 -5.75 -3.45
N CYS A 215 15.47 -5.80 -4.27
CA CYS A 215 14.73 -7.03 -4.50
C CYS A 215 15.61 -8.12 -5.16
N LYS A 216 16.45 -7.74 -6.12
CA LYS A 216 17.40 -8.67 -6.77
C LYS A 216 18.43 -9.22 -5.76
N GLU A 217 19.07 -8.34 -5.00
CA GLU A 217 20.10 -8.70 -4.01
C GLU A 217 19.55 -9.61 -2.91
N ASN A 218 18.33 -9.35 -2.46
CA ASN A 218 17.68 -10.11 -1.38
C ASN A 218 16.80 -11.27 -1.89
N LYS A 219 16.79 -11.53 -3.21
CA LYS A 219 16.03 -12.62 -3.85
C LYS A 219 14.53 -12.57 -3.53
N ILE A 220 13.96 -11.38 -3.44
CA ILE A 220 12.53 -11.20 -3.24
C ILE A 220 11.81 -11.63 -4.51
N SER A 221 10.92 -12.61 -4.40
CA SER A 221 10.28 -13.24 -5.55
C SER A 221 9.13 -12.42 -6.14
N THR A 222 8.54 -11.54 -5.35
CA THR A 222 7.37 -10.74 -5.76
C THR A 222 7.56 -9.30 -5.30
N CYS A 223 7.77 -8.39 -6.24
CA CYS A 223 7.78 -6.95 -5.98
C CYS A 223 6.66 -6.32 -6.81
N TYR A 224 5.81 -5.53 -6.18
CA TYR A 224 4.66 -4.93 -6.84
C TYR A 224 4.31 -3.56 -6.24
N LEU A 225 3.45 -2.84 -6.94
CA LEU A 225 2.98 -1.52 -6.56
C LEU A 225 1.64 -1.20 -7.26
N TRP A 226 1.04 -0.09 -6.85
CA TRP A 226 -0.08 0.55 -7.56
C TRP A 226 0.41 1.88 -8.13
N PRO A 227 0.17 2.14 -9.42
CA PRO A 227 0.49 3.43 -9.98
C PRO A 227 -0.58 4.46 -9.58
N ASP A 228 -0.12 5.61 -9.12
CA ASP A 228 -0.98 6.80 -8.97
C ASP A 228 -0.76 7.71 -10.18
N GLY A 229 -1.60 7.50 -11.20
CA GLY A 229 -1.62 8.26 -12.44
C GLY A 229 -0.56 7.88 -13.48
N GLU A 230 -0.74 8.38 -14.70
CA GLU A 230 0.06 8.02 -15.88
C GLU A 230 1.55 8.33 -15.77
N SER A 231 1.91 9.42 -15.06
CA SER A 231 3.31 9.82 -14.89
C SER A 231 4.08 8.84 -14.01
N ALA A 232 3.44 8.32 -12.96
CA ALA A 232 4.01 7.31 -12.08
C ALA A 232 4.09 5.97 -12.81
N GLU A 233 3.02 5.57 -13.50
CA GLU A 233 2.97 4.35 -14.29
C GLU A 233 4.11 4.26 -15.29
N LYS A 234 4.42 5.35 -16.01
CA LYS A 234 5.54 5.39 -16.95
C LYS A 234 6.89 5.08 -16.28
N ILE A 235 7.14 5.65 -15.09
CA ILE A 235 8.35 5.36 -14.32
C ILE A 235 8.44 3.87 -13.98
N TYR A 236 7.33 3.27 -13.59
CA TYR A 236 7.27 1.87 -13.17
C TYR A 236 7.45 0.91 -14.35
N ILE A 237 6.85 1.21 -15.52
CA ILE A 237 7.10 0.45 -16.75
C ILE A 237 8.60 0.48 -17.12
N GLU A 238 9.24 1.66 -17.07
CA GLU A 238 10.67 1.80 -17.34
C GLU A 238 11.53 1.03 -16.32
N ALA A 239 11.04 0.84 -15.10
CA ALA A 239 11.71 0.06 -14.04
C ALA A 239 11.53 -1.46 -14.21
N GLY A 240 10.66 -1.89 -15.10
CA GLY A 240 10.41 -3.30 -15.37
C GLY A 240 9.20 -3.91 -14.66
N PHE A 241 8.33 -3.05 -14.12
CA PHE A 241 7.03 -3.45 -13.56
C PHE A 241 5.99 -3.68 -14.64
#